data_60438a5eaf1439bc837b59564b886e87
#
_entry.id   60438a5eaf1439bc837b59564b886e87
#
_cell.length_a   1.000
_cell.length_b   1.000
_cell.length_c   1.000
_cell.angle_alpha   90.00
_cell.angle_beta   90.00
_cell.angle_gamma   90.00
#
_symmetry.space_group_name_H-M   'P 1'
#
loop_
_entity.id
_entity.type
_entity.pdbx_description
1 polymer ?
#
loop_
_entity_poly.entity_id
_entity_poly.type
_entity_poly.pdbx_seq_one_letter_code
_entity_poly.pdbx_strand_id
1 'polypeptide(L)'
;ILILANNINIVHARSRAPAWASYLACLITRRSFVTTFHGTYNFKNSLKKFYNSVMLRSKLTIAGSNFIFKHINEKYGEYLNKKKKLRVIFRGINLDYYNQKNISILKRENLKKEWELLPEKFIILMPGRLTNWKGQEKFIEALNILAEDYNKSNFQAIVLGADQGRKVYKKN
;
A
#
# COMPACT_ATOMS: atom_id res chain seq x y z
N ILE A 1 -13.18 18.76 -18.92
CA ILE A 1 -13.82 18.16 -20.10
C ILE A 1 -14.30 16.75 -19.78
N LEU A 2 -13.43 15.78 -19.43
CA LEU A 2 -13.81 14.37 -19.19
C LEU A 2 -14.92 14.18 -18.13
N ILE A 3 -14.90 14.96 -17.04
CA ILE A 3 -15.89 14.88 -15.95
C ILE A 3 -17.30 15.20 -16.47
N LEU A 4 -17.43 16.24 -17.28
CA LEU A 4 -18.74 16.66 -17.83
C LEU A 4 -19.17 15.75 -18.98
N ALA A 5 -18.26 15.41 -19.89
CA ALA A 5 -18.56 14.55 -21.04
C ALA A 5 -19.05 13.15 -20.65
N ASN A 6 -18.59 12.62 -19.50
CA ASN A 6 -18.98 11.30 -19.01
C ASN A 6 -19.96 11.35 -17.82
N ASN A 7 -20.58 12.49 -17.54
CA ASN A 7 -21.55 12.67 -16.44
C ASN A 7 -21.04 12.16 -15.06
N ILE A 8 -19.75 12.37 -14.79
CA ILE A 8 -19.14 11.90 -13.53
C ILE A 8 -19.65 12.78 -12.38
N ASN A 9 -20.22 12.16 -11.36
CA ASN A 9 -20.74 12.83 -10.17
C ASN A 9 -19.73 12.92 -9.02
N ILE A 10 -18.83 11.92 -8.92
CA ILE A 10 -17.83 11.81 -7.85
C ILE A 10 -16.47 11.54 -8.48
N VAL A 11 -15.46 12.31 -8.08
CA VAL A 11 -14.06 12.06 -8.43
C VAL A 11 -13.32 11.61 -7.18
N HIS A 12 -12.70 10.44 -7.25
CA HIS A 12 -11.98 9.84 -6.13
C HIS A 12 -10.48 9.78 -6.41
N ALA A 13 -9.69 10.59 -5.72
CA ALA A 13 -8.24 10.55 -5.81
C ALA A 13 -7.62 9.70 -4.69
N ARG A 14 -6.64 8.87 -5.05
CA ARG A 14 -5.96 7.93 -4.16
C ARG A 14 -4.48 8.25 -3.97
N SER A 15 -3.99 9.34 -4.54
CA SER A 15 -2.62 9.83 -4.34
C SER A 15 -2.55 11.34 -4.57
N ARG A 16 -1.47 11.98 -4.08
CA ARG A 16 -1.34 13.44 -3.98
C ARG A 16 -1.29 14.16 -5.32
N ALA A 17 -0.49 13.68 -6.27
CA ALA A 17 -0.34 14.36 -7.56
C ALA A 17 -1.67 14.38 -8.35
N PRO A 18 -2.35 13.24 -8.60
CA PRO A 18 -3.67 13.28 -9.23
C PRO A 18 -4.73 13.97 -8.37
N ALA A 19 -4.56 14.05 -7.03
CA ALA A 19 -5.51 14.77 -6.19
C ALA A 19 -5.52 16.28 -6.46
N TRP A 20 -4.41 16.90 -6.79
CA TRP A 20 -4.39 18.32 -7.18
C TRP A 20 -5.18 18.58 -8.46
N ALA A 21 -4.93 17.81 -9.50
CA ALA A 21 -5.68 17.92 -10.75
C ALA A 21 -7.18 17.66 -10.56
N SER A 22 -7.51 16.59 -9.81
CA SER A 22 -8.89 16.24 -9.49
C SER A 22 -9.60 17.32 -8.65
N TYR A 23 -8.93 17.89 -7.67
CA TYR A 23 -9.46 18.94 -6.81
C TYR A 23 -9.82 20.19 -7.65
N LEU A 24 -8.90 20.68 -8.49
CA LEU A 24 -9.15 21.83 -9.35
C LEU A 24 -10.28 21.55 -10.35
N ALA A 25 -10.27 20.36 -10.97
CA ALA A 25 -11.33 19.97 -11.89
C ALA A 25 -12.70 19.90 -11.20
N CYS A 26 -12.77 19.39 -9.97
CA CYS A 26 -14.01 19.34 -9.18
C CYS A 26 -14.51 20.72 -8.75
N LEU A 27 -13.61 21.67 -8.47
CA LEU A 27 -13.99 23.06 -8.19
C LEU A 27 -14.68 23.71 -9.40
N ILE A 28 -14.09 23.54 -10.59
CA ILE A 28 -14.62 24.10 -11.84
C ILE A 28 -15.96 23.44 -12.22
N THR A 29 -16.04 22.12 -12.10
CA THR A 29 -17.23 21.36 -12.53
C THR A 29 -18.30 21.21 -11.45
N ARG A 30 -18.05 21.72 -10.23
CA ARG A 30 -18.93 21.60 -9.05
C ARG A 30 -19.25 20.14 -8.68
N ARG A 31 -18.36 19.20 -9.01
CA ARG A 31 -18.52 17.79 -8.69
C ARG A 31 -17.93 17.43 -7.32
N SER A 32 -18.39 16.33 -6.75
CA SER A 32 -17.93 15.89 -5.44
C SER A 32 -16.52 15.29 -5.53
N PHE A 33 -15.64 15.75 -4.65
CA PHE A 33 -14.25 15.26 -4.53
C PHE A 33 -14.11 14.41 -3.27
N VAL A 34 -13.56 13.20 -3.43
CA VAL A 34 -13.30 12.23 -2.36
C VAL A 34 -11.84 11.81 -2.44
N THR A 35 -11.22 11.52 -1.30
CA THR A 35 -9.82 11.09 -1.24
C THR A 35 -9.63 9.89 -0.32
N THR A 36 -8.60 9.09 -0.58
CA THR A 36 -8.16 8.03 0.34
C THR A 36 -6.67 8.15 0.64
N PHE A 37 -6.35 8.23 1.94
CA PHE A 37 -4.98 8.10 2.43
C PHE A 37 -4.60 6.62 2.50
N HIS A 38 -3.58 6.22 1.74
CA HIS A 38 -3.07 4.85 1.71
C HIS A 38 -1.82 4.62 2.57
N GLY A 39 -1.25 5.67 3.12
CA GLY A 39 -0.05 5.63 3.94
C GLY A 39 0.18 6.96 4.66
N THR A 40 1.21 7.05 5.46
CA THR A 40 1.63 8.28 6.12
C THR A 40 2.25 9.23 5.09
N TYR A 41 1.75 10.44 5.00
CA TYR A 41 2.34 11.48 4.17
C TYR A 41 3.17 12.40 5.07
N ASN A 42 4.38 11.96 5.39
CA ASN A 42 5.31 12.74 6.20
C ASN A 42 5.80 13.98 5.43
N PHE A 43 6.15 15.02 6.17
CA PHE A 43 6.67 16.26 5.63
C PHE A 43 7.83 16.76 6.49
N LYS A 44 8.80 17.42 5.86
CA LYS A 44 9.95 18.05 6.52
C LYS A 44 9.80 19.57 6.63
N ASN A 45 8.92 20.16 5.81
CA ASN A 45 8.69 21.61 5.74
C ASN A 45 7.22 21.92 5.43
N SER A 46 6.85 23.19 5.60
CA SER A 46 5.48 23.70 5.40
C SER A 46 4.98 23.56 3.96
N LEU A 47 5.87 23.73 2.97
CA LEU A 47 5.50 23.56 1.56
C LEU A 47 5.09 22.13 1.27
N LYS A 48 5.81 21.14 1.79
CA LYS A 48 5.46 19.73 1.66
C LYS A 48 4.17 19.39 2.40
N LYS A 49 3.96 19.99 3.58
CA LYS A 49 2.70 19.85 4.33
C LYS A 49 1.53 20.39 3.52
N PHE A 50 1.66 21.58 2.97
CA PHE A 50 0.67 22.19 2.09
C PHE A 50 0.39 21.31 0.85
N TYR A 51 1.43 20.83 0.16
CA TYR A 51 1.25 19.92 -0.97
C TYR A 51 0.48 18.66 -0.61
N ASN A 52 0.77 18.06 0.53
CA ASN A 52 0.07 16.87 1.02
C ASN A 52 -1.38 17.17 1.41
N SER A 53 -1.68 18.39 1.87
CA SER A 53 -2.99 18.78 2.38
C SER A 53 -4.12 18.73 1.35
N VAL A 54 -3.79 18.65 0.06
CA VAL A 54 -4.80 18.47 -1.00
C VAL A 54 -5.69 17.26 -0.75
N MET A 55 -5.15 16.22 -0.13
CA MET A 55 -5.89 15.02 0.23
C MET A 55 -7.00 15.28 1.27
N LEU A 56 -6.94 16.42 1.97
CA LEU A 56 -7.92 16.86 2.96
C LEU A 56 -8.84 17.99 2.45
N ARG A 57 -8.69 18.38 1.19
CA ARG A 57 -9.58 19.36 0.56
C ARG A 57 -10.87 18.73 0.00
N SER A 58 -11.04 17.44 0.18
CA SER A 58 -12.21 16.66 -0.23
C SER A 58 -13.40 16.84 0.71
N LYS A 59 -14.61 16.54 0.23
CA LYS A 59 -15.82 16.45 1.06
C LYS A 59 -15.74 15.27 2.03
N LEU A 60 -15.10 14.17 1.61
CA LEU A 60 -14.86 12.98 2.41
C LEU A 60 -13.41 12.52 2.20
N THR A 61 -12.67 12.44 3.28
CA THR A 61 -11.35 11.80 3.34
C THR A 61 -11.49 10.43 3.99
N ILE A 62 -11.00 9.41 3.31
CA ILE A 62 -11.00 8.03 3.80
C ILE A 62 -9.61 7.71 4.33
N ALA A 63 -9.53 7.24 5.57
CA ALA A 63 -8.34 6.63 6.15
C ALA A 63 -8.44 5.11 6.04
N GLY A 64 -7.43 4.46 5.45
CA GLY A 64 -7.43 3.00 5.24
C GLY A 64 -7.21 2.16 6.50
N SER A 65 -6.95 2.81 7.64
CA SER A 65 -6.79 2.16 8.96
C SER A 65 -6.91 3.18 10.08
N ASN A 66 -7.09 2.70 11.33
CA ASN A 66 -7.08 3.55 12.52
C ASN A 66 -5.73 4.27 12.70
N PHE A 67 -4.63 3.61 12.36
CA PHE A 67 -3.30 4.23 12.39
C PHE A 67 -3.22 5.45 11.45
N ILE A 68 -3.71 5.32 10.22
CA ILE A 68 -3.76 6.44 9.27
C ILE A 68 -4.72 7.54 9.73
N PHE A 69 -5.86 7.18 10.32
CA PHE A 69 -6.79 8.13 10.90
C PHE A 69 -6.12 8.98 12.00
N LYS A 70 -5.42 8.33 12.94
CA LYS A 70 -4.65 9.00 14.00
C LYS A 70 -3.57 9.91 13.43
N HIS A 71 -2.78 9.41 12.47
CA HIS A 71 -1.76 10.19 11.77
C HIS A 71 -2.33 11.46 11.11
N ILE A 72 -3.49 11.38 10.46
CA ILE A 72 -4.13 12.52 9.83
C ILE A 72 -4.52 13.57 10.89
N ASN A 73 -5.16 13.15 11.99
CA ASN A 73 -5.55 14.08 13.03
C ASN A 73 -4.36 14.77 13.67
N GLU A 74 -3.29 14.05 14.00
CA GLU A 74 -2.10 14.58 14.64
C GLU A 74 -1.28 15.51 13.72
N LYS A 75 -1.10 15.15 12.47
CA LYS A 75 -0.21 15.88 11.56
C LYS A 75 -0.91 16.92 10.69
N TYR A 76 -2.20 16.78 10.49
CA TYR A 76 -3.00 17.57 9.54
C TYR A 76 -4.33 18.06 10.10
N GLY A 77 -4.55 17.96 11.41
CA GLY A 77 -5.81 18.33 12.06
C GLY A 77 -6.29 19.74 11.73
N GLU A 78 -5.37 20.68 11.52
CA GLU A 78 -5.66 22.07 11.13
C GLU A 78 -6.37 22.21 9.77
N TYR A 79 -6.21 21.21 8.88
CA TYR A 79 -6.91 21.17 7.58
C TYR A 79 -8.29 20.51 7.65
N LEU A 80 -8.62 19.91 8.80
CA LEU A 80 -9.93 19.32 9.06
C LEU A 80 -10.85 20.39 9.69
N ASN A 81 -11.98 20.64 9.07
CA ASN A 81 -13.00 21.52 9.62
C ASN A 81 -14.33 20.77 9.76
N LYS A 82 -15.32 21.38 10.44
CA LYS A 82 -16.64 20.77 10.70
C LYS A 82 -17.38 20.29 9.43
N LYS A 83 -17.06 20.87 8.27
CA LYS A 83 -17.69 20.52 6.98
C LYS A 83 -17.01 19.34 6.29
N LYS A 84 -15.77 19.00 6.66
CA LYS A 84 -14.99 17.92 6.05
C LYS A 84 -15.10 16.65 6.90
N LYS A 85 -15.46 15.55 6.28
CA LYS A 85 -15.62 14.27 6.95
C LYS A 85 -14.36 13.42 6.79
N LEU A 86 -13.77 13.00 7.90
CA LEU A 86 -12.75 11.97 7.95
C LEU A 86 -13.40 10.69 8.46
N ARG A 87 -13.23 9.57 7.74
CA ARG A 87 -13.78 8.26 8.10
C ARG A 87 -12.73 7.18 7.93
N VAL A 88 -12.77 6.20 8.83
CA VAL A 88 -12.02 4.95 8.64
C VAL A 88 -12.86 4.02 7.79
N ILE A 89 -12.31 3.58 6.67
CA ILE A 89 -12.88 2.52 5.84
C ILE A 89 -11.74 1.55 5.54
N PHE A 90 -11.78 0.38 6.15
CA PHE A 90 -10.79 -0.67 5.92
C PHE A 90 -10.88 -1.18 4.49
N ARG A 91 -9.73 -1.66 3.98
CA ARG A 91 -9.71 -2.27 2.66
C ARG A 91 -10.36 -3.64 2.72
N GLY A 92 -11.27 -3.88 1.78
CA GLY A 92 -11.81 -5.21 1.55
C GLY A 92 -10.93 -6.05 0.64
N ILE A 93 -11.12 -7.35 0.72
CA ILE A 93 -10.59 -8.35 -0.21
C ILE A 93 -11.74 -9.25 -0.66
N ASN A 94 -11.57 -9.91 -1.80
CA ASN A 94 -12.50 -10.94 -2.23
C ASN A 94 -12.25 -12.22 -1.43
N LEU A 95 -13.10 -12.50 -0.44
CA LEU A 95 -12.95 -13.64 0.47
C LEU A 95 -13.12 -14.99 -0.25
N ASP A 96 -13.93 -15.04 -1.29
CA ASP A 96 -14.11 -16.26 -2.07
C ASP A 96 -12.86 -16.58 -2.88
N TYR A 97 -12.27 -15.57 -3.51
CA TYR A 97 -11.03 -15.72 -4.27
C TYR A 97 -9.82 -16.09 -3.38
N TYR A 98 -9.69 -15.45 -2.22
CA TYR A 98 -8.59 -15.69 -1.26
C TYR A 98 -8.92 -16.74 -0.20
N ASN A 99 -9.84 -17.66 -0.49
CA ASN A 99 -10.19 -18.74 0.41
C ASN A 99 -9.27 -19.95 0.14
N GLN A 100 -8.60 -20.42 1.20
CA GLN A 100 -7.73 -21.60 1.12
C GLN A 100 -8.45 -22.84 0.58
N LYS A 101 -9.75 -23.00 0.88
CA LYS A 101 -10.57 -24.12 0.41
C LYS A 101 -10.76 -24.13 -1.11
N ASN A 102 -10.62 -22.97 -1.77
CA ASN A 102 -10.77 -22.80 -3.21
C ASN A 102 -9.44 -23.00 -3.98
N ILE A 103 -8.35 -23.25 -3.27
CA ILE A 103 -7.05 -23.54 -3.89
C ILE A 103 -6.95 -25.02 -4.15
N SER A 104 -6.97 -25.43 -5.41
CA SER A 104 -6.83 -26.84 -5.77
C SER A 104 -5.47 -27.40 -5.35
N ILE A 105 -5.44 -28.67 -4.96
CA ILE A 105 -4.21 -29.40 -4.61
C ILE A 105 -3.22 -29.31 -5.77
N LEU A 106 -3.67 -29.52 -7.00
CA LEU A 106 -2.83 -29.44 -8.18
C LEU A 106 -2.12 -28.08 -8.33
N LYS A 107 -2.85 -26.97 -8.13
CA LYS A 107 -2.24 -25.62 -8.16
C LYS A 107 -1.14 -25.46 -7.13
N ARG A 108 -1.36 -25.97 -5.92
CA ARG A 108 -0.40 -25.88 -4.84
C ARG A 108 0.84 -26.74 -5.13
N GLU A 109 0.67 -27.95 -5.62
CA GLU A 109 1.79 -28.84 -5.95
C GLU A 109 2.59 -28.32 -7.17
N ASN A 110 1.91 -27.74 -8.17
CA ASN A 110 2.60 -27.10 -9.28
C ASN A 110 3.45 -25.91 -8.81
N LEU A 111 2.92 -25.07 -7.93
CA LEU A 111 3.67 -23.95 -7.36
C LEU A 111 4.88 -24.41 -6.54
N LYS A 112 4.73 -25.47 -5.75
CA LYS A 112 5.86 -26.06 -5.01
C LYS A 112 6.98 -26.52 -5.96
N LYS A 113 6.62 -27.15 -7.06
CA LYS A 113 7.59 -27.60 -8.08
C LYS A 113 8.24 -26.41 -8.77
N GLU A 114 7.44 -25.43 -9.20
CA GLU A 114 7.93 -24.20 -9.87
C GLU A 114 8.93 -23.42 -8.99
N TRP A 115 8.70 -23.38 -7.68
CA TRP A 115 9.54 -22.67 -6.73
C TRP A 115 10.59 -23.58 -6.08
N GLU A 116 10.71 -24.82 -6.50
CA GLU A 116 11.67 -25.82 -5.99
C GLU A 116 11.61 -25.93 -4.45
N LEU A 117 10.36 -25.97 -3.92
CA LEU A 117 10.16 -26.05 -2.48
C LEU A 117 10.48 -27.44 -1.94
N LEU A 118 11.33 -27.47 -0.91
CA LEU A 118 11.71 -28.70 -0.22
C LEU A 118 10.63 -29.12 0.78
N PRO A 119 10.07 -30.33 0.66
CA PRO A 119 8.86 -30.74 1.42
C PRO A 119 9.02 -30.66 2.94
N GLU A 120 10.22 -30.96 3.44
CA GLU A 120 10.55 -31.02 4.87
C GLU A 120 10.98 -29.68 5.46
N LYS A 121 11.12 -28.62 4.64
CA LYS A 121 11.57 -27.31 5.11
C LYS A 121 10.42 -26.37 5.39
N PHE A 122 10.60 -25.54 6.42
CA PHE A 122 9.71 -24.41 6.68
C PHE A 122 9.91 -23.33 5.62
N ILE A 123 8.82 -22.87 5.02
CA ILE A 123 8.88 -21.82 4.01
C ILE A 123 8.68 -20.45 4.67
N ILE A 124 9.69 -19.60 4.54
CA ILE A 124 9.64 -18.21 4.98
C ILE A 124 9.50 -17.32 3.75
N LEU A 125 8.31 -16.73 3.54
CA LEU A 125 8.01 -15.95 2.36
C LEU A 125 8.00 -14.45 2.69
N MET A 126 8.78 -13.66 1.95
CA MET A 126 8.76 -12.20 1.99
C MET A 126 8.22 -11.62 0.68
N PRO A 127 6.90 -11.35 0.59
CA PRO A 127 6.32 -10.73 -0.61
C PRO A 127 6.51 -9.22 -0.59
N GLY A 128 7.06 -8.66 -1.65
CA GLY A 128 7.22 -7.22 -1.77
C GLY A 128 8.11 -6.79 -2.92
N ARG A 129 7.86 -5.59 -3.47
CA ARG A 129 8.74 -5.03 -4.49
C ARG A 129 10.16 -4.90 -3.94
N LEU A 130 11.17 -5.16 -4.78
CA LEU A 130 12.57 -4.98 -4.41
C LEU A 130 12.88 -3.48 -4.30
N THR A 131 12.90 -2.98 -3.07
CA THR A 131 13.17 -1.57 -2.74
C THR A 131 13.68 -1.47 -1.31
N ASN A 132 14.62 -0.55 -1.02
CA ASN A 132 15.22 -0.35 0.31
C ASN A 132 14.20 -0.30 1.46
N TRP A 133 13.09 0.39 1.25
CA TRP A 133 12.09 0.59 2.31
C TRP A 133 11.21 -0.64 2.57
N LYS A 134 11.36 -1.71 1.79
CA LYS A 134 10.66 -2.99 2.03
C LYS A 134 11.44 -3.92 2.96
N GLY A 135 12.75 -3.66 3.15
CA GLY A 135 13.55 -4.31 4.16
C GLY A 135 14.08 -5.70 3.77
N GLN A 136 14.28 -5.98 2.47
CA GLN A 136 14.84 -7.26 2.03
C GLN A 136 16.22 -7.53 2.66
N GLU A 137 17.08 -6.50 2.75
CA GLU A 137 18.39 -6.62 3.41
C GLU A 137 18.26 -7.05 4.88
N LYS A 138 17.34 -6.40 5.62
CA LYS A 138 17.06 -6.78 7.02
C LYS A 138 16.46 -8.18 7.15
N PHE A 139 15.70 -8.61 6.15
CA PHE A 139 15.19 -9.98 6.11
C PHE A 139 16.31 -10.99 5.94
N ILE A 140 17.27 -10.74 5.05
CA ILE A 140 18.45 -11.60 4.83
C ILE A 140 19.33 -11.64 6.10
N GLU A 141 19.60 -10.48 6.71
CA GLU A 141 20.33 -10.42 7.99
C GLU A 141 19.65 -11.27 9.08
N ALA A 142 18.33 -11.15 9.21
CA ALA A 142 17.56 -11.94 10.17
C ALA A 142 17.59 -13.45 9.90
N LEU A 143 17.60 -13.86 8.63
CA LEU A 143 17.73 -15.27 8.25
C LEU A 143 19.13 -15.80 8.59
N ASN A 144 20.16 -14.98 8.42
CA ASN A 144 21.53 -15.35 8.80
C ASN A 144 21.64 -15.58 10.30
N ILE A 145 21.14 -14.65 11.12
CA ILE A 145 21.07 -14.80 12.57
C ILE A 145 20.29 -16.07 12.95
N LEU A 146 19.18 -16.36 12.29
CA LEU A 146 18.38 -17.55 12.56
C LEU A 146 19.15 -18.83 12.26
N ALA A 147 19.95 -18.85 11.18
CA ALA A 147 20.72 -20.01 10.78
C ALA A 147 21.95 -20.22 11.68
N GLU A 148 22.68 -19.16 11.99
CA GLU A 148 23.95 -19.22 12.74
C GLU A 148 23.73 -19.26 14.26
N ASP A 149 23.07 -18.25 14.82
CA ASP A 149 22.97 -18.07 16.28
C ASP A 149 22.02 -19.09 16.93
N TYR A 150 20.99 -19.50 16.20
CA TYR A 150 19.99 -20.45 16.73
C TYR A 150 20.12 -21.85 16.15
N ASN A 151 21.14 -22.13 15.33
CA ASN A 151 21.35 -23.41 14.64
C ASN A 151 20.05 -23.96 14.00
N LYS A 152 19.24 -23.07 13.45
CA LYS A 152 17.95 -23.40 12.82
C LYS A 152 18.05 -23.21 11.31
N SER A 153 18.58 -24.24 10.63
CA SER A 153 18.72 -24.22 9.16
C SER A 153 17.60 -24.98 8.40
N ASN A 154 16.60 -25.51 9.13
CA ASN A 154 15.50 -26.25 8.50
C ASN A 154 14.43 -25.34 7.89
N PHE A 155 14.85 -24.34 7.11
CA PHE A 155 13.94 -23.46 6.37
C PHE A 155 14.43 -23.24 4.94
N GLN A 156 13.49 -22.80 4.09
CA GLN A 156 13.76 -22.26 2.78
C GLN A 156 13.11 -20.88 2.69
N ALA A 157 13.90 -19.86 2.37
CA ALA A 157 13.43 -18.50 2.29
C ALA A 157 13.18 -18.09 0.84
N ILE A 158 12.08 -17.37 0.61
CA ILE A 158 11.68 -16.89 -0.71
C ILE A 158 11.42 -15.39 -0.63
N VAL A 159 12.08 -14.61 -1.49
CA VAL A 159 11.78 -13.20 -1.72
C VAL A 159 10.98 -13.08 -3.01
N LEU A 160 9.71 -12.71 -2.89
CA LEU A 160 8.80 -12.62 -4.04
C LEU A 160 8.50 -11.16 -4.37
N GLY A 161 8.91 -10.70 -5.56
CA GLY A 161 8.57 -9.36 -6.02
C GLY A 161 9.35 -8.89 -7.23
N ALA A 162 8.80 -7.89 -7.93
CA ALA A 162 9.45 -7.30 -9.08
C ALA A 162 10.42 -6.17 -8.68
N ASP A 163 11.51 -6.05 -9.40
CA ASP A 163 12.52 -4.99 -9.26
C ASP A 163 12.08 -3.66 -9.92
N GLN A 164 11.03 -3.69 -10.71
CA GLN A 164 10.51 -2.55 -11.49
C GLN A 164 11.59 -1.87 -12.36
N GLY A 165 12.53 -2.66 -12.93
CA GLY A 165 13.63 -2.18 -13.74
C GLY A 165 14.79 -1.55 -12.96
N ARG A 166 14.80 -1.65 -11.63
CA ARG A 166 15.87 -1.14 -10.76
C ARG A 166 16.99 -2.17 -10.65
N LYS A 167 17.94 -2.13 -11.56
CA LYS A 167 19.06 -3.08 -11.64
C LYS A 167 19.93 -3.17 -10.38
N VAL A 168 19.91 -2.16 -9.51
CA VAL A 168 20.71 -2.07 -8.27
C VAL A 168 20.43 -3.22 -7.31
N TYR A 169 19.23 -3.75 -7.27
CA TYR A 169 18.81 -4.84 -6.37
C TYR A 169 18.99 -6.25 -6.91
N LYS A 170 19.39 -6.39 -8.17
CA LYS A 170 19.67 -7.72 -8.77
C LYS A 170 21.10 -8.19 -8.61
N LYS A 171 22.00 -7.34 -8.10
CA LYS A 171 23.46 -7.63 -8.04
C LYS A 171 23.93 -8.08 -6.65
N ASN A 172 23.07 -8.10 -5.69
CA ASN A 172 23.33 -8.63 -4.35
C ASN A 172 22.48 -9.92 -4.23
#